data_81dcb84a8f87d0c5f3792b2a4cfe991c
#
_entry.id   81dcb84a8f87d0c5f3792b2a4cfe991c
#
_cell.length_a   1.000
_cell.length_b   1.000
_cell.length_c   1.000
_cell.angle_alpha   90.00
_cell.angle_beta   90.00
_cell.angle_gamma   90.00
#
_symmetry.space_group_name_H-M   'P 1'
#
loop_
_entity.id
_entity.type
_entity.pdbx_description
1 polymer ?
#
loop_
_entity_poly.entity_id
_entity_poly.type
_entity_poly.pdbx_seq_one_letter_code
_entity_poly.pdbx_strand_id
1 'polypeptide(L)'
;PSSVNTFRFVIEEEGHRVQSIQIRRPSLAYGQNKQLRERQISVSPAYHLTTPQRRTKFAQNKLFFDINLATRLQLFDPDDPARYQVYANIEAGLVLPKSWVLRSAYGVDITNNFDESNRKISDSILPHVRSDIVRYLIEGDTGLDSLYLEKRGTAYEGLHYRVFGGVLEEMYSGVGGELLYQPFQSRLAYGLSANWVRQRSYEKTFKHLDYQTATAFASVYWASPFYNFDVAVHAGRYLAKDLGATVEVRRSFNNGWMVGLWATITDVPFEDFGEGSFDKGMYFKIPFDGLLGRNTRGSYSTRVRPIQRDGGQRLDNFSGNIWWDTRNARYDAFSDLTQRMFP
;
A
#
# COMPACT_ATOMS: atom_id res chain seq x y z
N PRO A 1 -28.47 24.28 -14.06
CA PRO A 1 -29.58 24.93 -13.39
C PRO A 1 -29.10 26.09 -12.55
N SER A 2 -29.71 27.25 -12.67
CA SER A 2 -29.36 28.50 -11.99
C SER A 2 -29.49 28.44 -10.46
N SER A 3 -30.14 27.41 -9.94
CA SER A 3 -30.44 27.22 -8.51
C SER A 3 -29.35 26.47 -7.69
N VAL A 4 -28.33 25.94 -8.35
CA VAL A 4 -27.25 25.22 -7.63
C VAL A 4 -26.20 26.20 -7.11
N ASN A 5 -26.12 26.37 -5.80
CA ASN A 5 -25.16 27.27 -5.14
C ASN A 5 -23.91 26.57 -4.61
N THR A 6 -23.95 25.25 -4.43
CA THR A 6 -22.85 24.47 -3.86
C THR A 6 -22.73 23.12 -4.60
N PHE A 7 -21.51 22.77 -4.94
CA PHE A 7 -21.17 21.45 -5.45
C PHE A 7 -20.54 20.63 -4.33
N ARG A 8 -20.99 19.38 -4.21
CA ARG A 8 -20.38 18.42 -3.30
C ARG A 8 -19.69 17.34 -4.12
N PHE A 9 -18.42 17.15 -3.90
CA PHE A 9 -17.62 16.11 -4.50
C PHE A 9 -17.37 15.02 -3.45
N VAL A 10 -17.59 13.78 -3.84
CA VAL A 10 -17.30 12.60 -3.02
C VAL A 10 -16.07 11.94 -3.61
N ILE A 11 -15.02 11.87 -2.84
CA ILE A 11 -13.77 11.19 -3.20
C ILE A 11 -13.94 9.72 -2.81
N GLU A 12 -13.83 8.85 -3.80
CA GLU A 12 -13.87 7.40 -3.62
C GLU A 12 -12.51 6.81 -3.98
N GLU A 13 -11.99 5.96 -3.11
CA GLU A 13 -10.77 5.20 -3.32
C GLU A 13 -11.07 3.73 -3.09
N GLU A 14 -10.68 2.86 -4.02
CA GLU A 14 -10.85 1.42 -3.89
C GLU A 14 -12.29 0.97 -3.55
N GLY A 15 -13.30 1.69 -4.06
CA GLY A 15 -14.72 1.38 -3.87
C GLY A 15 -15.32 1.83 -2.54
N HIS A 16 -14.59 2.56 -1.72
CA HIS A 16 -15.11 3.18 -0.51
C HIS A 16 -14.98 4.71 -0.54
N ARG A 17 -15.87 5.39 0.17
CA ARG A 17 -15.85 6.85 0.27
C ARG A 17 -14.86 7.27 1.33
N VAL A 18 -13.88 8.07 0.92
CA VAL A 18 -12.82 8.55 1.79
C VAL A 18 -13.15 9.92 2.36
N GLN A 19 -13.61 10.86 1.50
CA GLN A 19 -13.84 12.25 1.88
C GLN A 19 -14.97 12.84 1.06
N SER A 20 -15.71 13.78 1.64
CA SER A 20 -16.61 14.68 0.92
C SER A 20 -16.15 16.10 1.09
N ILE A 21 -16.14 16.85 0.01
CA ILE A 21 -15.77 18.26 -0.02
C ILE A 21 -16.88 19.09 -0.64
N GLN A 22 -16.98 20.35 -0.21
CA GLN A 22 -17.94 21.31 -0.76
C GLN A 22 -17.19 22.49 -1.36
N ILE A 23 -17.63 22.90 -2.55
CA ILE A 23 -17.13 24.10 -3.23
C ILE A 23 -18.33 24.95 -3.61
N ARG A 24 -18.32 26.22 -3.26
CA ARG A 24 -19.36 27.16 -3.65
C ARG A 24 -19.28 27.46 -5.16
N ARG A 25 -20.41 27.55 -5.83
CA ARG A 25 -20.50 27.85 -7.27
C ARG A 25 -19.72 29.10 -7.68
N PRO A 26 -19.80 30.26 -6.98
CA PRO A 26 -18.97 31.42 -7.32
C PRO A 26 -17.49 31.12 -7.38
N SER A 27 -16.96 30.36 -6.41
CA SER A 27 -15.53 29.98 -6.38
C SER A 27 -15.11 29.18 -7.62
N LEU A 28 -15.97 28.27 -8.11
CA LEU A 28 -15.71 27.53 -9.34
C LEU A 28 -15.76 28.43 -10.58
N ALA A 29 -16.73 29.33 -10.66
CA ALA A 29 -16.86 30.27 -11.78
C ALA A 29 -15.67 31.22 -11.87
N TYR A 30 -15.19 31.71 -10.73
CA TYR A 30 -14.00 32.55 -10.67
C TYR A 30 -12.71 31.79 -11.06
N GLY A 31 -12.59 30.52 -10.65
CA GLY A 31 -11.47 29.67 -11.05
C GLY A 31 -11.41 29.44 -12.56
N GLN A 32 -12.56 29.19 -13.22
CA GLN A 32 -12.65 29.06 -14.66
C GLN A 32 -12.21 30.32 -15.42
N ASN A 33 -12.49 31.50 -14.87
CA ASN A 33 -12.12 32.79 -15.47
C ASN A 33 -10.70 33.24 -15.17
N LYS A 34 -9.86 32.40 -14.52
CA LYS A 34 -8.47 32.71 -14.11
C LYS A 34 -8.30 34.00 -13.27
N GLN A 35 -9.40 34.48 -12.67
CA GLN A 35 -9.40 35.72 -11.89
C GLN A 35 -9.01 35.54 -10.42
N LEU A 36 -8.95 34.30 -9.94
CA LEU A 36 -8.55 33.98 -8.56
C LEU A 36 -7.18 33.30 -8.56
N ARG A 37 -6.31 33.79 -7.68
CA ARG A 37 -5.13 33.02 -7.30
C ARG A 37 -5.59 31.77 -6.56
N GLU A 38 -4.93 30.65 -6.80
CA GLU A 38 -5.23 29.29 -6.34
C GLU A 38 -5.61 29.15 -4.85
N ARG A 39 -5.12 30.03 -4.00
CA ARG A 39 -5.41 30.06 -2.56
C ARG A 39 -6.82 30.58 -2.19
N GLN A 40 -7.61 31.04 -3.14
CA GLN A 40 -8.91 31.68 -2.88
C GLN A 40 -10.12 30.76 -3.11
N ILE A 41 -9.93 29.55 -3.60
CA ILE A 41 -11.01 28.57 -3.69
C ILE A 41 -11.26 28.01 -2.30
N SER A 42 -12.32 28.49 -1.65
CA SER A 42 -12.72 27.95 -0.34
C SER A 42 -13.28 26.55 -0.50
N VAL A 43 -12.48 25.56 -0.09
CA VAL A 43 -12.89 24.16 0.01
C VAL A 43 -13.14 23.86 1.48
N SER A 44 -14.30 23.34 1.81
CA SER A 44 -14.62 22.90 3.17
C SER A 44 -14.97 21.41 3.18
N PRO A 45 -14.65 20.66 4.25
CA PRO A 45 -15.10 19.30 4.40
C PRO A 45 -16.63 19.28 4.48
N ALA A 46 -17.26 18.26 3.91
CA ALA A 46 -18.66 17.99 4.12
C ALA A 46 -18.80 16.92 5.20
N TYR A 47 -19.43 17.28 6.31
CA TYR A 47 -19.55 16.45 7.51
C TYR A 47 -20.33 15.14 7.33
N HIS A 48 -21.00 14.95 6.19
CA HIS A 48 -21.74 13.73 5.89
C HIS A 48 -21.29 13.12 4.57
N LEU A 49 -20.88 11.88 4.61
CA LEU A 49 -20.61 11.07 3.41
C LEU A 49 -21.93 10.71 2.75
N THR A 50 -22.39 11.53 1.83
CA THR A 50 -23.64 11.28 1.10
C THR A 50 -23.39 10.37 -0.11
N THR A 51 -24.43 9.64 -0.51
CA THR A 51 -24.40 8.89 -1.77
C THR A 51 -24.36 9.87 -2.94
N PRO A 52 -23.40 9.75 -3.87
CA PRO A 52 -23.35 10.62 -5.03
C PRO A 52 -24.61 10.40 -5.88
N GLN A 53 -25.28 11.47 -6.28
CA GLN A 53 -26.48 11.42 -7.12
C GLN A 53 -26.16 10.98 -8.55
N ARG A 54 -24.94 11.23 -9.02
CA ARG A 54 -24.45 10.83 -10.33
C ARG A 54 -23.10 10.16 -10.19
N ARG A 55 -22.95 8.99 -10.81
CA ARG A 55 -21.64 8.34 -10.97
C ARG A 55 -20.89 8.97 -12.13
N THR A 56 -19.61 9.18 -11.98
CA THR A 56 -18.73 9.61 -13.06
C THR A 56 -18.38 8.40 -13.95
N LYS A 57 -17.90 8.68 -15.17
CA LYS A 57 -17.34 7.64 -16.06
C LYS A 57 -16.11 6.92 -15.49
N PHE A 58 -15.53 7.44 -14.41
CA PHE A 58 -14.40 6.87 -13.69
C PHE A 58 -14.81 6.00 -12.49
N ALA A 59 -16.13 5.80 -12.27
CA ALA A 59 -16.60 4.89 -11.22
C ALA A 59 -16.05 3.48 -11.48
N GLN A 60 -15.52 2.87 -10.43
CA GLN A 60 -14.93 1.53 -10.52
C GLN A 60 -15.97 0.49 -10.91
N ASN A 61 -15.61 -0.42 -11.80
CA ASN A 61 -16.44 -1.57 -12.13
C ASN A 61 -16.53 -2.53 -10.94
N LYS A 62 -17.62 -3.26 -10.84
CA LYS A 62 -17.78 -4.28 -9.78
C LYS A 62 -16.78 -5.42 -9.90
N LEU A 63 -16.44 -5.78 -11.12
CA LEU A 63 -15.40 -6.76 -11.42
C LEU A 63 -14.25 -6.01 -12.09
N PHE A 64 -13.05 -6.20 -11.61
CA PHE A 64 -11.82 -5.73 -12.23
C PHE A 64 -10.86 -6.91 -12.38
N PHE A 65 -10.12 -6.86 -13.45
CA PHE A 65 -9.14 -7.88 -13.81
C PHE A 65 -7.97 -7.20 -14.48
N ASP A 66 -6.76 -7.60 -14.10
CA ASP A 66 -5.54 -7.07 -14.66
C ASP A 66 -4.48 -8.16 -14.78
N ILE A 67 -3.65 -8.06 -15.80
CA ILE A 67 -2.48 -8.95 -15.99
C ILE A 67 -1.27 -8.06 -16.19
N ASN A 68 -0.32 -8.18 -15.28
CA ASN A 68 0.90 -7.40 -15.29
C ASN A 68 2.12 -8.32 -15.32
N LEU A 69 3.16 -7.89 -16.03
CA LEU A 69 4.48 -8.48 -15.87
C LEU A 69 5.09 -7.95 -14.58
N ALA A 70 5.50 -8.84 -13.70
CA ALA A 70 6.09 -8.50 -12.42
C ALA A 70 7.44 -9.21 -12.22
N THR A 71 8.24 -8.67 -11.32
CA THR A 71 9.55 -9.21 -11.00
C THR A 71 9.73 -9.32 -9.49
N ARG A 72 10.37 -10.40 -9.05
CA ARG A 72 10.91 -10.55 -7.71
C ARG A 72 12.43 -10.56 -7.82
N LEU A 73 13.07 -9.73 -7.02
CA LEU A 73 14.51 -9.53 -7.09
C LEU A 73 15.12 -9.74 -5.70
N GLN A 74 16.15 -10.56 -5.63
CA GLN A 74 17.07 -10.65 -4.50
C GLN A 74 18.45 -10.23 -5.01
N LEU A 75 19.01 -9.18 -4.44
CA LEU A 75 20.25 -8.57 -4.90
C LEU A 75 21.23 -8.49 -3.71
N PHE A 76 22.52 -8.43 -4.04
CA PHE A 76 23.61 -8.19 -3.10
C PHE A 76 23.90 -9.34 -2.12
N ASP A 77 23.47 -10.56 -2.42
CA ASP A 77 23.99 -11.73 -1.72
C ASP A 77 25.42 -12.00 -2.20
N PRO A 78 26.42 -12.14 -1.30
CA PRO A 78 27.82 -12.39 -1.71
C PRO A 78 28.00 -13.67 -2.52
N ASP A 79 27.23 -14.71 -2.22
CA ASP A 79 27.32 -16.00 -2.90
C ASP A 79 26.45 -16.07 -4.16
N ASP A 80 25.35 -15.30 -4.17
CA ASP A 80 24.36 -15.25 -5.24
C ASP A 80 23.98 -13.79 -5.55
N PRO A 81 24.82 -13.03 -6.26
CA PRO A 81 24.70 -11.57 -6.36
C PRO A 81 23.42 -11.07 -7.02
N ALA A 82 22.77 -11.89 -7.82
CA ALA A 82 21.50 -11.52 -8.46
C ALA A 82 20.61 -12.76 -8.69
N ARG A 83 19.52 -12.84 -7.94
CA ARG A 83 18.44 -13.81 -8.15
C ARG A 83 17.19 -13.08 -8.56
N TYR A 84 16.49 -13.65 -9.53
CA TYR A 84 15.28 -13.03 -10.06
C TYR A 84 14.23 -14.06 -10.46
N GLN A 85 13.00 -13.65 -10.40
CA GLN A 85 11.86 -14.27 -11.05
C GLN A 85 11.13 -13.23 -11.88
N VAL A 86 10.82 -13.55 -13.13
CA VAL A 86 9.88 -12.80 -13.96
C VAL A 86 8.62 -13.63 -14.08
N TYR A 87 7.48 -13.07 -13.74
CA TYR A 87 6.21 -13.79 -13.71
C TYR A 87 5.05 -12.91 -14.19
N ALA A 88 4.01 -13.55 -14.71
CA ALA A 88 2.75 -12.88 -14.97
C ALA A 88 1.94 -12.85 -13.68
N ASN A 89 1.66 -11.64 -13.18
CA ASN A 89 0.78 -11.40 -12.03
C ASN A 89 -0.64 -11.16 -12.52
N ILE A 90 -1.53 -12.07 -12.21
CA ILE A 90 -2.94 -12.02 -12.57
C ILE A 90 -3.73 -11.55 -11.35
N GLU A 91 -4.21 -10.33 -11.41
CA GLU A 91 -5.02 -9.73 -10.36
C GLU A 91 -6.49 -9.72 -10.72
N ALA A 92 -7.33 -10.12 -9.80
CA ALA A 92 -8.78 -10.05 -9.94
C ALA A 92 -9.42 -9.51 -8.66
N GLY A 93 -10.51 -8.77 -8.82
CA GLY A 93 -11.27 -8.30 -7.68
C GLY A 93 -12.74 -8.14 -7.98
N LEU A 94 -13.56 -8.45 -6.98
CA LEU A 94 -15.02 -8.38 -7.04
C LEU A 94 -15.54 -7.51 -5.91
N VAL A 95 -16.18 -6.39 -6.29
CA VAL A 95 -16.87 -5.52 -5.33
C VAL A 95 -18.24 -6.11 -4.98
N LEU A 96 -18.36 -6.52 -3.73
CA LEU A 96 -19.56 -7.11 -3.14
C LEU A 96 -20.45 -6.03 -2.47
N PRO A 97 -21.69 -6.34 -2.10
CA PRO A 97 -22.53 -5.42 -1.35
C PRO A 97 -21.89 -4.93 -0.04
N LYS A 98 -22.30 -3.72 0.38
CA LYS A 98 -21.84 -3.09 1.63
C LYS A 98 -20.32 -2.81 1.67
N SER A 99 -19.71 -2.53 0.52
CA SER A 99 -18.28 -2.19 0.38
C SER A 99 -17.30 -3.31 0.80
N TRP A 100 -17.73 -4.55 0.72
CA TRP A 100 -16.82 -5.69 0.75
C TRP A 100 -16.17 -5.87 -0.61
N VAL A 101 -14.90 -6.24 -0.63
CA VAL A 101 -14.15 -6.53 -1.85
C VAL A 101 -13.41 -7.85 -1.67
N LEU A 102 -13.65 -8.79 -2.57
CA LEU A 102 -12.85 -10.00 -2.69
C LEU A 102 -11.70 -9.69 -3.65
N ARG A 103 -10.47 -9.95 -3.23
CA ARG A 103 -9.26 -9.76 -4.05
C ARG A 103 -8.49 -11.05 -4.18
N SER A 104 -7.91 -11.25 -5.34
CA SER A 104 -7.04 -12.39 -5.64
C SER A 104 -5.87 -11.94 -6.48
N ALA A 105 -4.70 -12.50 -6.22
CA ALA A 105 -3.53 -12.43 -7.07
C ALA A 105 -2.96 -13.84 -7.27
N TYR A 106 -2.66 -14.19 -8.53
CA TYR A 106 -2.10 -15.47 -8.92
C TYR A 106 -0.87 -15.23 -9.79
N GLY A 107 0.27 -15.77 -9.35
CA GLY A 107 1.54 -15.68 -10.07
C GLY A 107 1.74 -16.87 -10.98
N VAL A 108 2.09 -16.61 -12.25
CA VAL A 108 2.50 -17.64 -13.22
C VAL A 108 3.95 -17.39 -13.59
N ASP A 109 4.83 -18.31 -13.24
CA ASP A 109 6.25 -18.20 -13.55
C ASP A 109 6.50 -18.16 -15.06
N ILE A 110 7.41 -17.28 -15.49
CA ILE A 110 7.89 -17.21 -16.87
C ILE A 110 9.35 -17.64 -16.92
N THR A 111 10.15 -17.12 -15.99
CA THR A 111 11.55 -17.50 -15.84
C THR A 111 12.04 -17.13 -14.45
N ASN A 112 12.79 -18.03 -13.85
CA ASN A 112 13.41 -17.77 -12.57
C ASN A 112 14.74 -18.53 -12.44
N ASN A 113 15.65 -18.03 -11.60
CA ASN A 113 16.93 -18.66 -11.32
C ASN A 113 17.14 -18.90 -9.81
N PHE A 114 16.05 -18.95 -9.03
CA PHE A 114 16.14 -19.23 -7.59
C PHE A 114 16.50 -20.69 -7.28
N ASP A 115 16.24 -21.62 -8.20
CA ASP A 115 16.61 -23.03 -8.09
C ASP A 115 18.14 -23.23 -8.07
N GLU A 116 18.89 -22.31 -8.68
CA GLU A 116 20.36 -22.28 -8.67
C GLU A 116 20.94 -21.69 -7.38
N SER A 117 20.11 -21.21 -6.43
CA SER A 117 20.59 -20.61 -5.19
C SER A 117 21.34 -21.60 -4.33
N ASN A 118 22.51 -21.18 -3.85
CA ASN A 118 23.30 -21.95 -2.89
C ASN A 118 22.73 -21.88 -1.47
N ARG A 119 21.91 -20.85 -1.18
CA ARG A 119 21.27 -20.60 0.13
C ARG A 119 19.78 -20.93 0.10
N LYS A 120 19.46 -22.23 -0.05
CA LYS A 120 18.05 -22.68 -0.04
C LYS A 120 17.43 -22.69 1.36
N ILE A 121 18.23 -22.75 2.40
CA ILE A 121 17.82 -22.77 3.80
C ILE A 121 18.50 -21.63 4.50
N SER A 122 17.75 -20.85 5.26
CA SER A 122 18.25 -19.75 6.06
C SER A 122 19.08 -20.24 7.24
N ASP A 123 20.13 -19.50 7.58
CA ASP A 123 20.95 -19.67 8.77
C ASP A 123 20.48 -18.78 9.94
N SER A 124 19.33 -18.13 9.80
CA SER A 124 18.76 -17.25 10.82
C SER A 124 18.41 -18.01 12.08
N ILE A 125 18.75 -17.47 13.24
CA ILE A 125 18.31 -17.98 14.56
C ILE A 125 16.89 -17.52 14.91
N LEU A 126 16.37 -16.52 14.19
CA LEU A 126 14.99 -16.06 14.32
C LEU A 126 14.02 -17.00 13.58
N PRO A 127 12.72 -16.98 13.92
CA PRO A 127 11.72 -17.64 13.08
C PRO A 127 11.83 -17.17 11.64
N HIS A 128 11.86 -18.10 10.69
CA HIS A 128 12.06 -17.83 9.26
C HIS A 128 10.81 -17.18 8.62
N VAL A 129 10.55 -15.92 8.98
CA VAL A 129 9.35 -15.20 8.57
C VAL A 129 9.47 -14.57 7.18
N ARG A 130 10.70 -14.39 6.68
CA ARG A 130 11.00 -13.88 5.33
C ARG A 130 12.18 -14.57 4.66
N SER A 131 13.14 -15.08 5.42
CA SER A 131 14.36 -15.69 4.85
C SER A 131 14.04 -16.95 4.02
N ASP A 132 12.97 -17.68 4.32
CA ASP A 132 12.52 -18.84 3.55
C ASP A 132 11.82 -18.49 2.22
N ILE A 133 11.78 -17.24 1.80
CA ILE A 133 11.10 -16.81 0.55
C ILE A 133 11.62 -17.58 -0.67
N VAL A 134 12.91 -17.93 -0.68
CA VAL A 134 13.53 -18.72 -1.76
C VAL A 134 12.80 -20.04 -1.97
N ARG A 135 12.36 -20.72 -0.90
CA ARG A 135 11.59 -21.95 -0.99
C ARG A 135 10.20 -21.72 -1.62
N TYR A 136 9.53 -20.62 -1.30
CA TYR A 136 8.25 -20.25 -1.93
C TYR A 136 8.40 -19.95 -3.42
N LEU A 137 9.58 -19.47 -3.85
CA LEU A 137 9.88 -19.16 -5.25
C LEU A 137 10.37 -20.38 -6.04
N ILE A 138 10.76 -21.47 -5.36
CA ILE A 138 11.13 -22.75 -5.98
C ILE A 138 9.95 -23.72 -5.96
N GLU A 139 9.38 -24.00 -4.78
CA GLU A 139 8.33 -25.00 -4.58
C GLU A 139 6.94 -24.47 -5.00
N GLY A 140 6.74 -23.14 -5.02
CA GLY A 140 5.52 -22.45 -5.38
C GLY A 140 5.76 -21.36 -6.42
N ASP A 141 6.60 -21.58 -7.40
CA ASP A 141 6.96 -20.64 -8.47
C ASP A 141 5.72 -20.11 -9.19
N THR A 142 4.77 -20.99 -9.45
CA THR A 142 3.43 -20.71 -9.97
C THR A 142 2.40 -21.05 -8.89
N GLY A 143 1.60 -20.08 -8.48
CA GLY A 143 0.63 -20.32 -7.39
C GLY A 143 -0.18 -19.10 -6.97
N LEU A 144 -1.03 -19.35 -5.98
CA LEU A 144 -1.88 -18.33 -5.38
C LEU A 144 -1.07 -17.43 -4.45
N ASP A 145 -0.82 -16.18 -4.87
CA ASP A 145 -0.11 -15.21 -4.06
C ASP A 145 -1.01 -14.61 -2.98
N SER A 146 -2.26 -14.27 -3.32
CA SER A 146 -3.23 -13.78 -2.34
C SER A 146 -4.68 -14.14 -2.72
N LEU A 147 -5.53 -14.35 -1.70
CA LEU A 147 -6.98 -14.46 -1.83
C LEU A 147 -7.62 -14.05 -0.50
N TYR A 148 -8.14 -12.84 -0.45
CA TYR A 148 -8.70 -12.31 0.78
C TYR A 148 -9.95 -11.47 0.55
N LEU A 149 -10.76 -11.42 1.58
CA LEU A 149 -11.93 -10.54 1.67
C LEU A 149 -11.55 -9.33 2.52
N GLU A 150 -11.82 -8.14 2.04
CA GLU A 150 -11.61 -6.90 2.80
C GLU A 150 -12.85 -6.03 2.81
N LYS A 151 -12.97 -5.23 3.85
CA LYS A 151 -13.90 -4.12 3.93
C LYS A 151 -13.17 -2.88 4.39
N ARG A 152 -13.35 -1.81 3.63
CA ARG A 152 -12.85 -0.47 3.97
C ARG A 152 -14.01 0.47 4.18
N GLY A 153 -13.81 1.46 5.01
CA GLY A 153 -14.82 2.49 5.22
C GLY A 153 -14.32 3.66 6.04
N THR A 154 -15.17 4.67 6.11
CA THR A 154 -14.98 5.85 6.95
C THR A 154 -16.09 5.83 7.98
N ALA A 155 -15.73 5.65 9.26
CA ALA A 155 -16.67 5.57 10.37
C ALA A 155 -17.14 6.96 10.80
N TYR A 156 -16.22 7.93 10.79
CA TYR A 156 -16.44 9.32 11.13
C TYR A 156 -15.50 10.18 10.31
N GLU A 157 -15.70 11.50 10.28
CA GLU A 157 -14.82 12.41 9.54
C GLU A 157 -13.35 12.23 9.94
N GLY A 158 -12.54 11.86 8.95
CA GLY A 158 -11.12 11.56 9.13
C GLY A 158 -10.81 10.23 9.81
N LEU A 159 -11.80 9.44 10.26
CA LEU A 159 -11.58 8.13 10.85
C LEU A 159 -11.89 7.03 9.84
N HIS A 160 -10.86 6.45 9.28
CA HIS A 160 -10.93 5.37 8.31
C HIS A 160 -10.61 4.02 8.98
N TYR A 161 -11.21 2.96 8.46
CA TYR A 161 -10.94 1.61 8.91
C TYR A 161 -10.82 0.64 7.74
N ARG A 162 -10.08 -0.43 7.97
CA ARG A 162 -9.96 -1.58 7.09
C ARG A 162 -9.98 -2.85 7.94
N VAL A 163 -10.77 -3.84 7.54
CA VAL A 163 -10.73 -5.19 8.09
C VAL A 163 -10.57 -6.18 6.95
N PHE A 164 -9.83 -7.24 7.17
CA PHE A 164 -9.53 -8.21 6.13
C PHE A 164 -9.26 -9.60 6.70
N GLY A 165 -9.38 -10.62 5.83
CA GLY A 165 -9.06 -11.99 6.19
C GLY A 165 -9.00 -12.91 4.99
N GLY A 166 -8.12 -13.92 5.06
CA GLY A 166 -7.88 -14.90 4.02
C GLY A 166 -6.39 -15.17 3.81
N VAL A 167 -6.03 -15.51 2.58
CA VAL A 167 -4.64 -15.59 2.13
C VAL A 167 -4.17 -14.18 1.83
N LEU A 168 -3.36 -13.60 2.71
CA LEU A 168 -3.00 -12.18 2.65
C LEU A 168 -1.85 -11.93 1.68
N GLU A 169 -0.84 -12.79 1.72
CA GLU A 169 0.35 -12.72 0.89
C GLU A 169 0.93 -14.12 0.64
N GLU A 170 2.01 -14.22 -0.13
CA GLU A 170 2.62 -15.49 -0.51
C GLU A 170 2.93 -16.38 0.70
N MET A 171 3.44 -15.79 1.78
CA MET A 171 3.90 -16.51 2.96
C MET A 171 2.86 -16.60 4.09
N TYR A 172 1.79 -15.78 4.07
CA TYR A 172 0.89 -15.69 5.23
C TYR A 172 -0.58 -15.67 4.85
N SER A 173 -1.35 -16.45 5.63
CA SER A 173 -2.81 -16.32 5.74
C SER A 173 -3.18 -15.81 7.14
N GLY A 174 -4.30 -15.12 7.25
CA GLY A 174 -4.74 -14.63 8.55
C GLY A 174 -5.87 -13.63 8.48
N VAL A 175 -6.04 -12.92 9.57
CA VAL A 175 -7.03 -11.87 9.73
C VAL A 175 -6.39 -10.64 10.36
N GLY A 176 -6.92 -9.48 10.05
CA GLY A 176 -6.40 -8.25 10.65
C GLY A 176 -7.28 -7.05 10.40
N GLY A 177 -6.81 -5.92 10.90
CA GLY A 177 -7.48 -4.66 10.72
C GLY A 177 -6.57 -3.47 10.94
N GLU A 178 -6.98 -2.35 10.36
CA GLU A 178 -6.30 -1.07 10.44
C GLU A 178 -7.31 0.02 10.79
N LEU A 179 -6.89 0.97 11.61
CA LEU A 179 -7.58 2.22 11.89
C LEU A 179 -6.65 3.38 11.54
N LEU A 180 -7.19 4.41 10.92
CA LEU A 180 -6.46 5.62 10.56
C LEU A 180 -7.30 6.83 10.94
N TYR A 181 -6.73 7.72 11.74
CA TYR A 181 -7.28 9.05 11.98
C TYR A 181 -6.49 10.09 11.19
N GLN A 182 -7.11 10.65 10.15
CA GLN A 182 -6.54 11.65 9.24
C GLN A 182 -7.45 12.88 9.18
N PRO A 183 -7.23 13.89 10.05
CA PRO A 183 -7.99 15.12 9.98
C PRO A 183 -7.77 15.84 8.64
N PHE A 184 -8.85 16.37 8.04
CA PHE A 184 -8.82 16.93 6.69
C PHE A 184 -7.80 18.07 6.51
N GLN A 185 -7.66 18.94 7.51
CA GLN A 185 -6.75 20.09 7.48
C GLN A 185 -5.38 19.82 8.14
N SER A 186 -5.10 18.59 8.54
CA SER A 186 -3.85 18.23 9.20
C SER A 186 -2.87 17.56 8.23
N ARG A 187 -1.59 17.85 8.41
CA ARG A 187 -0.49 17.13 7.77
C ARG A 187 -0.08 15.89 8.56
N LEU A 188 -0.59 15.74 9.78
CA LEU A 188 -0.36 14.58 10.61
C LEU A 188 -1.57 13.65 10.58
N ALA A 189 -1.30 12.35 10.57
CA ALA A 189 -2.29 11.30 10.74
C ALA A 189 -1.75 10.23 11.69
N TYR A 190 -2.65 9.48 12.32
CA TYR A 190 -2.32 8.48 13.33
C TYR A 190 -3.01 7.16 12.97
N GLY A 191 -2.27 6.07 13.05
CA GLY A 191 -2.76 4.75 12.68
C GLY A 191 -2.54 3.71 13.75
N LEU A 192 -3.41 2.72 13.77
CA LEU A 192 -3.25 1.48 14.51
C LEU A 192 -3.50 0.32 13.55
N SER A 193 -2.69 -0.72 13.62
CA SER A 193 -2.92 -1.95 12.88
C SER A 193 -2.63 -3.16 13.75
N ALA A 194 -3.42 -4.22 13.58
CA ALA A 194 -3.21 -5.49 14.28
C ALA A 194 -3.58 -6.65 13.37
N ASN A 195 -2.76 -7.71 13.39
CA ASN A 195 -2.96 -8.90 12.58
C ASN A 195 -2.67 -10.15 13.41
N TRP A 196 -3.40 -11.21 13.12
CA TRP A 196 -3.04 -12.58 13.52
C TRP A 196 -2.85 -13.40 12.25
N VAL A 197 -1.68 -14.01 12.09
CA VAL A 197 -1.29 -14.70 10.88
C VAL A 197 -0.63 -16.05 11.15
N ARG A 198 -0.79 -16.95 10.19
CA ARG A 198 -0.15 -18.25 10.14
C ARG A 198 0.61 -18.41 8.84
N GLN A 199 1.82 -18.97 8.91
CA GLN A 199 2.67 -19.19 7.75
C GLN A 199 2.10 -20.30 6.86
N ARG A 200 2.09 -20.06 5.55
CA ARG A 200 1.60 -21.01 4.54
C ARG A 200 2.66 -22.04 4.18
N SER A 201 2.23 -23.14 3.56
CA SER A 201 3.17 -24.08 2.93
C SER A 201 3.90 -23.44 1.77
N TYR A 202 5.11 -23.92 1.51
CA TYR A 202 6.00 -23.40 0.45
C TYR A 202 5.40 -23.53 -0.96
N GLU A 203 4.54 -24.50 -1.19
CA GLU A 203 3.80 -24.72 -2.45
C GLU A 203 2.68 -23.67 -2.71
N LYS A 204 2.54 -22.66 -1.85
CA LYS A 204 1.49 -21.63 -1.91
C LYS A 204 0.05 -22.18 -1.98
N THR A 205 -0.18 -23.34 -1.40
CA THR A 205 -1.52 -23.94 -1.26
C THR A 205 -2.25 -23.36 -0.05
N PHE A 206 -3.43 -23.92 0.30
CA PHE A 206 -4.16 -23.55 1.54
C PHE A 206 -3.64 -24.28 2.80
N LYS A 207 -2.60 -25.10 2.67
CA LYS A 207 -1.93 -25.73 3.81
C LYS A 207 -1.07 -24.71 4.55
N HIS A 208 -0.81 -24.95 5.83
CA HIS A 208 -0.04 -24.08 6.70
C HIS A 208 1.07 -24.85 7.42
N LEU A 209 2.15 -24.14 7.69
CA LEU A 209 3.20 -24.55 8.61
C LEU A 209 2.78 -24.28 10.06
N ASP A 210 3.60 -24.70 11.02
CA ASP A 210 3.26 -24.56 12.46
C ASP A 210 3.45 -23.12 12.97
N TYR A 211 4.21 -22.29 12.24
CA TYR A 211 4.50 -20.92 12.70
C TYR A 211 3.27 -20.02 12.60
N GLN A 212 2.96 -19.39 13.73
CA GLN A 212 1.93 -18.36 13.82
C GLN A 212 2.35 -17.22 14.74
N THR A 213 1.87 -16.03 14.45
CA THR A 213 2.19 -14.85 15.25
C THR A 213 1.09 -13.79 15.17
N ALA A 214 1.09 -12.90 16.17
CA ALA A 214 0.32 -11.67 16.15
C ALA A 214 1.27 -10.48 15.96
N THR A 215 0.93 -9.55 15.09
CA THR A 215 1.62 -8.28 14.90
C THR A 215 0.71 -7.13 15.28
N ALA A 216 1.29 -6.05 15.82
CA ALA A 216 0.53 -4.84 16.12
C ALA A 216 1.44 -3.62 16.02
N PHE A 217 0.96 -2.55 15.40
CA PHE A 217 1.72 -1.31 15.22
C PHE A 217 0.87 -0.09 15.55
N ALA A 218 1.50 0.86 16.24
CA ALA A 218 1.08 2.25 16.30
C ALA A 218 1.88 3.03 15.26
N SER A 219 1.22 3.91 14.50
CA SER A 219 1.82 4.61 13.38
C SER A 219 1.54 6.09 13.42
N VAL A 220 2.54 6.89 13.06
CA VAL A 220 2.40 8.34 12.85
C VAL A 220 2.84 8.65 11.43
N TYR A 221 2.03 9.41 10.73
CA TYR A 221 2.28 9.81 9.36
C TYR A 221 2.36 11.33 9.27
N TRP A 222 3.33 11.82 8.53
CA TRP A 222 3.52 13.23 8.29
C TRP A 222 3.69 13.52 6.81
N ALA A 223 2.77 14.29 6.26
CA ALA A 223 2.86 14.82 4.92
C ALA A 223 3.65 16.13 4.97
N SER A 224 4.93 16.09 4.63
CA SER A 224 5.79 17.25 4.64
C SER A 224 5.29 18.35 3.70
N PRO A 225 5.41 19.65 4.07
CA PRO A 225 5.14 20.76 3.17
C PRO A 225 6.21 20.93 2.08
N PHE A 226 7.31 20.16 2.13
CA PHE A 226 8.47 20.32 1.27
C PHE A 226 8.55 19.20 0.23
N TYR A 227 8.65 19.57 -1.03
CA TYR A 227 8.98 18.69 -2.16
C TYR A 227 8.15 17.39 -2.25
N ASN A 228 6.94 17.39 -1.69
CA ASN A 228 6.03 16.24 -1.66
C ASN A 228 6.65 14.98 -0.99
N PHE A 229 7.41 15.20 0.07
CA PHE A 229 7.88 14.12 0.93
C PHE A 229 6.80 13.72 1.92
N ASP A 230 6.69 12.42 2.15
CA ASP A 230 5.88 11.83 3.20
C ASP A 230 6.80 11.02 4.12
N VAL A 231 6.54 11.09 5.42
CA VAL A 231 7.26 10.31 6.43
C VAL A 231 6.25 9.48 7.20
N ALA A 232 6.55 8.21 7.42
CA ALA A 232 5.80 7.33 8.29
C ALA A 232 6.72 6.70 9.34
N VAL A 233 6.25 6.64 10.58
CA VAL A 233 6.92 5.94 11.66
C VAL A 233 5.95 4.89 12.19
N HIS A 234 6.39 3.64 12.25
CA HIS A 234 5.62 2.53 12.76
C HIS A 234 6.38 1.91 13.93
N ALA A 235 5.76 1.82 15.09
CA ALA A 235 6.35 1.17 16.26
C ALA A 235 5.46 0.02 16.74
N GLY A 236 6.05 -1.14 17.02
CA GLY A 236 5.26 -2.28 17.44
C GLY A 236 5.97 -3.62 17.35
N ARG A 237 5.16 -4.68 17.24
CA ARG A 237 5.61 -6.07 17.21
C ARG A 237 5.58 -6.60 15.79
N TYR A 238 6.73 -7.11 15.37
CA TYR A 238 6.99 -7.63 14.03
C TYR A 238 6.68 -9.13 13.90
N LEU A 239 6.84 -9.66 12.67
CA LEU A 239 6.51 -11.06 12.35
C LEU A 239 7.35 -12.08 13.11
N ALA A 240 8.65 -11.81 13.34
CA ALA A 240 9.54 -12.69 14.11
C ALA A 240 9.33 -12.58 15.63
N LYS A 241 8.30 -11.84 16.07
CA LYS A 241 7.93 -11.53 17.47
C LYS A 241 8.82 -10.50 18.15
N ASP A 242 9.74 -9.91 17.42
CA ASP A 242 10.60 -8.82 17.81
C ASP A 242 9.82 -7.50 17.98
N LEU A 243 10.34 -6.59 18.81
CA LEU A 243 9.77 -5.28 19.07
C LEU A 243 10.70 -4.19 18.51
N GLY A 244 10.13 -3.19 17.87
CA GLY A 244 10.96 -2.14 17.29
C GLY A 244 10.19 -1.05 16.59
N ALA A 245 10.90 -0.28 15.75
CA ALA A 245 10.33 0.80 14.97
C ALA A 245 10.89 0.82 13.54
N THR A 246 10.01 1.14 12.59
CA THR A 246 10.34 1.41 11.19
C THR A 246 10.12 2.88 10.90
N VAL A 247 11.10 3.52 10.27
CA VAL A 247 10.95 4.83 9.64
C VAL A 247 10.92 4.65 8.13
N GLU A 248 9.93 5.24 7.49
CA GLU A 248 9.76 5.22 6.05
C GLU A 248 9.68 6.65 5.54
N VAL A 249 10.45 6.96 4.51
CA VAL A 249 10.43 8.26 3.83
C VAL A 249 10.13 8.03 2.36
N ARG A 250 9.09 8.68 1.84
CA ARG A 250 8.65 8.57 0.46
C ARG A 250 8.56 9.93 -0.21
N ARG A 251 9.01 10.01 -1.45
CA ARG A 251 8.77 11.15 -2.31
C ARG A 251 7.88 10.76 -3.49
N SER A 252 6.84 11.55 -3.72
CA SER A 252 5.99 11.43 -4.90
C SER A 252 6.24 12.62 -5.83
N PHE A 253 6.41 12.34 -7.12
CA PHE A 253 6.66 13.35 -8.14
C PHE A 253 5.37 13.67 -8.91
N ASN A 254 5.30 14.86 -9.50
CA ASN A 254 4.11 15.31 -10.25
C ASN A 254 3.76 14.45 -11.47
N ASN A 255 4.73 13.73 -12.02
CA ASN A 255 4.54 12.78 -13.12
C ASN A 255 4.08 11.39 -12.64
N GLY A 256 3.79 11.23 -11.33
CA GLY A 256 3.34 9.98 -10.73
C GLY A 256 4.45 9.01 -10.32
N TRP A 257 5.73 9.32 -10.60
CA TRP A 257 6.85 8.55 -10.06
C TRP A 257 6.86 8.62 -8.55
N MET A 258 7.35 7.56 -7.92
CA MET A 258 7.45 7.48 -6.48
C MET A 258 8.72 6.71 -6.10
N VAL A 259 9.45 7.23 -5.13
CA VAL A 259 10.62 6.57 -4.52
C VAL A 259 10.45 6.61 -3.01
N GLY A 260 10.68 5.50 -2.35
CA GLY A 260 10.65 5.39 -0.90
C GLY A 260 11.84 4.61 -0.36
N LEU A 261 12.23 4.95 0.85
CA LEU A 261 13.28 4.30 1.63
C LEU A 261 12.72 3.94 2.99
N TRP A 262 13.13 2.82 3.55
CA TRP A 262 12.82 2.46 4.93
C TRP A 262 14.03 1.93 5.67
N ALA A 263 13.99 2.06 6.99
CA ALA A 263 14.90 1.43 7.92
C ALA A 263 14.12 0.98 9.16
N THR A 264 14.40 -0.22 9.64
CA THR A 264 13.74 -0.82 10.81
C THR A 264 14.83 -1.24 11.82
N ILE A 265 14.64 -0.81 13.06
CA ILE A 265 15.49 -1.22 14.18
C ILE A 265 14.58 -1.92 15.19
N THR A 266 15.02 -3.10 15.66
CA THR A 266 14.29 -3.90 16.65
C THR A 266 15.18 -4.25 17.84
N ASP A 267 14.62 -4.92 18.83
CA ASP A 267 15.29 -5.43 20.00
C ASP A 267 16.21 -6.66 19.73
N VAL A 268 16.24 -7.12 18.47
CA VAL A 268 17.17 -8.18 18.05
C VAL A 268 18.60 -7.63 18.05
N PRO A 269 19.54 -8.25 18.76
CA PRO A 269 20.96 -7.86 18.75
C PRO A 269 21.53 -7.87 17.33
N PHE A 270 22.42 -6.93 17.03
CA PHE A 270 23.03 -6.84 15.70
C PHE A 270 23.78 -8.12 15.29
N GLU A 271 24.34 -8.83 16.25
CA GLU A 271 25.02 -10.10 16.05
C GLU A 271 24.05 -11.20 15.57
N ASP A 272 22.86 -11.20 16.15
CA ASP A 272 21.78 -12.17 15.84
C ASP A 272 20.99 -11.81 14.61
N PHE A 273 21.01 -10.52 14.21
CA PHE A 273 20.33 -10.06 13.00
C PHE A 273 21.01 -10.57 11.72
N GLY A 274 22.29 -10.89 11.79
CA GLY A 274 23.12 -11.32 10.68
C GLY A 274 23.66 -10.15 9.84
N GLU A 275 24.03 -10.41 8.60
CA GLU A 275 24.59 -9.39 7.72
C GLU A 275 23.63 -8.20 7.57
N GLY A 276 24.17 -6.99 7.75
CA GLY A 276 23.42 -5.74 7.58
C GLY A 276 22.84 -5.14 8.85
N SER A 277 22.92 -5.80 10.01
CA SER A 277 22.61 -5.29 11.36
C SER A 277 21.17 -4.81 11.60
N PHE A 278 20.39 -4.42 10.57
CA PHE A 278 19.00 -4.01 10.65
C PHE A 278 18.32 -4.09 9.27
N ASP A 279 16.98 -4.19 9.25
CA ASP A 279 16.21 -4.21 7.99
C ASP A 279 16.19 -2.83 7.34
N LYS A 280 16.43 -2.80 6.05
CA LYS A 280 16.43 -1.59 5.24
C LYS A 280 16.16 -1.90 3.79
N GLY A 281 15.74 -0.90 3.05
CA GLY A 281 15.56 -1.05 1.62
C GLY A 281 14.97 0.18 0.95
N MET A 282 14.70 0.03 -0.33
CA MET A 282 14.07 1.03 -1.17
C MET A 282 12.97 0.41 -2.02
N TYR A 283 12.03 1.23 -2.41
CA TYR A 283 11.04 0.87 -3.41
C TYR A 283 10.79 2.03 -4.35
N PHE A 284 10.34 1.72 -5.55
CA PHE A 284 9.95 2.73 -6.51
C PHE A 284 8.74 2.28 -7.33
N LYS A 285 8.03 3.27 -7.84
CA LYS A 285 6.90 3.10 -8.75
C LYS A 285 7.08 4.01 -9.96
N ILE A 286 6.95 3.44 -11.14
CA ILE A 286 7.07 4.12 -12.42
C ILE A 286 5.74 3.95 -13.17
N PRO A 287 4.89 4.98 -13.30
CA PRO A 287 3.68 4.92 -14.10
C PRO A 287 4.01 4.80 -15.60
N PHE A 288 3.23 4.00 -16.32
CA PHE A 288 3.46 3.81 -17.76
C PHE A 288 2.89 4.92 -18.63
N ASP A 289 2.00 5.77 -18.13
CA ASP A 289 1.43 6.90 -18.87
C ASP A 289 2.50 7.87 -19.39
N GLY A 290 3.50 8.18 -18.56
CA GLY A 290 4.66 8.99 -19.00
C GLY A 290 5.55 8.33 -20.05
N LEU A 291 5.62 7.00 -20.07
CA LEU A 291 6.43 6.23 -21.02
C LEU A 291 5.69 5.97 -22.33
N LEU A 292 4.39 5.73 -22.27
CA LEU A 292 3.59 5.32 -23.41
C LEU A 292 2.85 6.50 -24.09
N GLY A 293 2.89 7.70 -23.49
CA GLY A 293 2.14 8.87 -24.00
C GLY A 293 0.62 8.66 -24.00
N ARG A 294 0.12 7.72 -23.18
CA ARG A 294 -1.31 7.38 -23.06
C ARG A 294 -1.70 7.40 -21.59
N ASN A 295 -2.91 7.85 -21.30
CA ASN A 295 -3.49 7.69 -19.98
C ASN A 295 -3.73 6.20 -19.70
N THR A 296 -2.88 5.61 -18.86
CA THR A 296 -2.99 4.22 -18.40
C THR A 296 -2.95 4.20 -16.87
N ARG A 297 -3.58 3.19 -16.26
CA ARG A 297 -3.45 2.92 -14.83
C ARG A 297 -2.27 2.00 -14.51
N GLY A 298 -1.64 1.45 -15.54
CA GLY A 298 -0.50 0.55 -15.38
C GLY A 298 0.72 1.28 -14.83
N SER A 299 1.44 0.60 -13.96
CA SER A 299 2.72 1.05 -13.41
C SER A 299 3.61 -0.15 -13.13
N TYR A 300 4.91 0.06 -13.22
CA TYR A 300 5.89 -0.88 -12.69
C TYR A 300 6.25 -0.47 -11.27
N SER A 301 6.15 -1.40 -10.33
CA SER A 301 6.55 -1.18 -8.94
C SER A 301 7.46 -2.31 -8.50
N THR A 302 8.55 -1.98 -7.83
CA THR A 302 9.45 -2.98 -7.27
C THR A 302 10.02 -2.51 -5.93
N ARG A 303 10.38 -3.48 -5.11
CA ARG A 303 11.04 -3.29 -3.83
C ARG A 303 12.39 -3.98 -3.87
N VAL A 304 13.42 -3.27 -3.48
CA VAL A 304 14.79 -3.76 -3.43
C VAL A 304 15.24 -3.78 -1.97
N ARG A 305 15.61 -4.96 -1.51
CA ARG A 305 16.23 -5.17 -0.20
C ARG A 305 17.65 -5.69 -0.41
N PRO A 306 18.66 -5.13 0.27
CA PRO A 306 20.04 -5.61 0.13
C PRO A 306 20.17 -7.09 0.48
N ILE A 307 19.61 -7.49 1.62
CA ILE A 307 19.55 -8.89 2.08
C ILE A 307 18.23 -9.07 2.80
N GLN A 308 17.55 -10.18 2.52
CA GLN A 308 16.29 -10.49 3.19
C GLN A 308 16.54 -11.23 4.49
N ARG A 309 16.20 -10.61 5.62
CA ARG A 309 16.34 -11.15 6.97
C ARG A 309 14.99 -11.23 7.65
N ASP A 310 14.92 -11.85 8.82
CA ASP A 310 13.69 -12.12 9.55
C ASP A 310 13.33 -11.03 10.57
N GLY A 311 14.32 -10.36 11.15
CA GLY A 311 14.07 -9.25 12.06
C GLY A 311 13.46 -8.03 11.38
N GLY A 312 12.56 -7.33 12.06
CA GLY A 312 11.94 -6.11 11.57
C GLY A 312 10.93 -6.27 10.44
N GLN A 313 10.42 -7.48 10.22
CA GLN A 313 9.55 -7.77 9.08
C GLN A 313 8.08 -7.56 9.41
N ARG A 314 7.36 -6.90 8.49
CA ARG A 314 5.92 -6.67 8.53
C ARG A 314 5.21 -7.40 7.39
N LEU A 315 3.89 -7.54 7.51
CA LEU A 315 3.06 -7.89 6.34
C LEU A 315 3.11 -6.77 5.31
N ASP A 316 3.29 -7.10 4.04
CA ASP A 316 3.61 -6.13 3.00
C ASP A 316 2.51 -5.10 2.76
N ASN A 317 1.25 -5.46 2.72
CA ASN A 317 0.14 -4.53 2.43
C ASN A 317 -0.91 -4.48 3.55
N PHE A 318 -0.54 -4.93 4.77
CA PHE A 318 -1.47 -5.13 5.86
C PHE A 318 -0.96 -4.60 7.21
N SER A 319 -0.08 -3.60 7.17
CA SER A 319 0.54 -3.02 8.37
C SER A 319 0.66 -1.51 8.28
N GLY A 320 -0.49 -0.80 8.27
CA GLY A 320 -0.55 0.65 8.21
C GLY A 320 -0.63 1.22 6.80
N ASN A 321 -1.27 0.52 5.88
CA ASN A 321 -1.31 0.91 4.47
C ASN A 321 -2.47 1.85 4.10
N ILE A 322 -3.52 1.97 4.92
CA ILE A 322 -4.67 2.85 4.61
C ILE A 322 -4.22 4.28 4.32
N TRP A 323 -3.21 4.80 5.04
CA TRP A 323 -2.76 6.17 4.84
C TRP A 323 -2.20 6.41 3.43
N TRP A 324 -1.50 5.45 2.86
CA TRP A 324 -0.97 5.56 1.51
C TRP A 324 -2.08 5.66 0.46
N ASP A 325 -3.20 5.00 0.70
CA ASP A 325 -4.36 5.03 -0.18
C ASP A 325 -5.19 6.33 0.00
N THR A 326 -5.28 6.82 1.23
CA THR A 326 -6.16 7.96 1.56
C THR A 326 -5.45 9.32 1.60
N ARG A 327 -4.12 9.35 1.52
CA ARG A 327 -3.32 10.57 1.72
C ARG A 327 -3.70 11.75 0.80
N ASN A 328 -4.20 11.45 -0.39
CA ASN A 328 -4.61 12.46 -1.36
C ASN A 328 -5.99 13.07 -1.06
N ALA A 329 -6.72 12.54 -0.09
CA ALA A 329 -8.02 13.05 0.33
C ALA A 329 -7.93 14.20 1.36
N ARG A 330 -6.75 14.58 1.81
CA ARG A 330 -6.53 15.71 2.72
C ARG A 330 -6.53 17.05 1.95
N TYR A 331 -6.76 18.16 2.69
CA TYR A 331 -6.87 19.50 2.12
C TYR A 331 -5.69 19.91 1.25
N ASP A 332 -4.45 19.75 1.72
CA ASP A 332 -3.25 20.18 0.98
C ASP A 332 -3.10 19.45 -0.36
N ALA A 333 -3.24 18.12 -0.34
CA ALA A 333 -3.14 17.34 -1.56
C ALA A 333 -4.26 17.69 -2.56
N PHE A 334 -5.45 18.01 -2.05
CA PHE A 334 -6.56 18.47 -2.88
C PHE A 334 -6.30 19.87 -3.43
N SER A 335 -5.78 20.81 -2.63
CA SER A 335 -5.47 22.17 -3.10
C SER A 335 -4.43 22.18 -4.21
N ASP A 336 -3.40 21.33 -4.10
CA ASP A 336 -2.38 21.19 -5.13
C ASP A 336 -2.93 20.60 -6.45
N LEU A 337 -3.96 19.75 -6.36
CA LEU A 337 -4.65 19.20 -7.54
C LEU A 337 -5.62 20.19 -8.18
N THR A 338 -6.13 21.20 -7.43
CA THR A 338 -7.05 22.19 -8.01
C THR A 338 -6.39 23.03 -9.10
N GLN A 339 -5.07 23.19 -9.07
CA GLN A 339 -4.30 23.83 -10.16
C GLN A 339 -4.47 23.12 -11.50
N ARG A 340 -4.70 21.81 -11.48
CA ARG A 340 -4.92 21.02 -12.70
C ARG A 340 -6.39 20.99 -13.15
N MET A 341 -7.32 21.38 -12.29
CA MET A 341 -8.75 21.48 -12.64
C MET A 341 -9.05 22.71 -13.48
N PHE A 342 -8.19 23.71 -13.48
CA PHE A 342 -8.31 24.96 -14.21
C PHE A 342 -7.01 25.30 -14.91
N PRO A 343 -6.67 24.58 -16.03
CA PRO A 343 -5.47 24.77 -16.79
C PRO A 343 -5.37 26.15 -17.46
#